data_398682c3df1995df07a5ee0c5e1073ff
#
_entry.id   398682c3df1995df07a5ee0c5e1073ff
#
_cell.length_a   1.000
_cell.length_b   1.000
_cell.length_c   1.000
_cell.angle_alpha   90.00
_cell.angle_beta   90.00
_cell.angle_gamma   90.00
#
_symmetry.space_group_name_H-M   'P 1'
#
loop_
_entity.id
_entity.type
_entity.pdbx_description
1 polymer ?
#
loop_
_entity_poly.entity_id
_entity_poly.type
_entity_poly.pdbx_seq_one_letter_code
_entity_poly.pdbx_strand_id
1 'polypeptide(L)'
;MGKVIAMTKCPFHGDTDPSLAIYENGYYCFGCHKSGKLEQWMIDLAHQKPVSQSSINTISVAKNVEQYTYIYSELAIKFFEDRQILTTTAEEFGCKYNDNKLLIETWDMAANLTGRQIRFLNRKPKYRLVPVVRHKTKVYPTYTRCLPEEEIKDYCFIVESVYDAMRMWQGTGFPSVAILGTNIKTSLLMQLSILSKLRNTTFIIYFDPDAKVITKLISDKMRA
;
A
#
# COMPACT_ATOMS: atom_id res chain seq x y z
N MET A 1 13.12 -8.33 -22.79
CA MET A 1 11.85 -8.69 -22.14
C MET A 1 10.80 -7.70 -22.61
N GLY A 2 9.59 -8.17 -22.94
CA GLY A 2 8.49 -7.30 -23.37
C GLY A 2 7.98 -6.40 -22.23
N LYS A 3 7.22 -5.36 -22.59
CA LYS A 3 6.59 -4.45 -21.62
C LYS A 3 5.48 -5.20 -20.86
N VAL A 4 5.47 -5.16 -19.52
CA VAL A 4 4.37 -5.70 -18.70
C VAL A 4 3.15 -4.79 -18.87
N ILE A 5 2.00 -5.36 -19.21
CA ILE A 5 0.74 -4.65 -19.39
C ILE A 5 -0.07 -4.67 -18.08
N ALA A 6 -0.07 -5.81 -17.38
CA ALA A 6 -0.80 -5.98 -16.14
C ALA A 6 -0.18 -7.05 -15.23
N MET A 7 -0.50 -6.98 -13.94
CA MET A 7 -0.26 -8.03 -12.96
C MET A 7 -1.58 -8.53 -12.42
N THR A 8 -1.77 -9.85 -12.38
CA THR A 8 -3.00 -10.48 -11.87
C THR A 8 -2.69 -11.77 -11.11
N LYS A 9 -3.70 -12.34 -10.48
CA LYS A 9 -3.57 -13.64 -9.85
C LYS A 9 -3.38 -14.72 -10.89
N CYS A 10 -2.48 -15.65 -10.61
CA CYS A 10 -2.21 -16.76 -11.50
C CYS A 10 -3.34 -17.81 -11.42
N PRO A 11 -3.96 -18.19 -12.53
CA PRO A 11 -5.00 -19.23 -12.54
C PRO A 11 -4.43 -20.65 -12.47
N PHE A 12 -3.11 -20.79 -12.60
CA PHE A 12 -2.46 -22.11 -12.70
C PHE A 12 -1.97 -22.67 -11.37
N HIS A 13 -2.08 -21.88 -10.27
CA HIS A 13 -1.79 -22.30 -8.90
C HIS A 13 -2.60 -21.49 -7.91
N GLY A 14 -2.67 -21.94 -6.67
CA GLY A 14 -3.33 -21.20 -5.58
C GLY A 14 -2.57 -19.93 -5.25
N ASP A 15 -2.89 -18.84 -5.94
CA ASP A 15 -2.22 -17.54 -5.84
C ASP A 15 -2.99 -16.64 -4.87
N THR A 16 -2.35 -16.25 -3.78
CA THR A 16 -2.89 -15.30 -2.82
C THR A 16 -2.56 -13.86 -3.20
N ASP A 17 -1.42 -13.65 -3.86
CA ASP A 17 -0.91 -12.36 -4.31
C ASP A 17 -0.73 -12.37 -5.84
N PRO A 18 -1.01 -11.27 -6.59
CA PRO A 18 -0.81 -11.23 -8.02
C PRO A 18 0.62 -11.58 -8.42
N SER A 19 0.81 -12.77 -9.00
CA SER A 19 2.12 -13.26 -9.44
C SER A 19 2.23 -13.49 -10.95
N LEU A 20 1.12 -13.34 -11.69
CA LEU A 20 1.09 -13.46 -13.14
C LEU A 20 1.31 -12.11 -13.82
N ALA A 21 2.44 -11.95 -14.49
CA ALA A 21 2.71 -10.80 -15.35
C ALA A 21 2.19 -11.05 -16.78
N ILE A 22 1.41 -10.12 -17.32
CA ILE A 22 0.91 -10.11 -18.69
C ILE A 22 1.74 -9.12 -19.49
N TYR A 23 2.33 -9.59 -20.59
CA TYR A 23 3.15 -8.82 -21.53
C TYR A 23 2.40 -8.64 -22.84
N GLU A 24 2.91 -7.81 -23.75
CA GLU A 24 2.32 -7.64 -25.08
C GLU A 24 2.22 -8.95 -25.89
N ASN A 25 3.17 -9.85 -25.69
CA ASN A 25 3.31 -11.07 -26.49
C ASN A 25 3.13 -12.37 -25.67
N GLY A 26 2.73 -12.30 -24.40
CA GLY A 26 2.57 -13.49 -23.58
C GLY A 26 2.43 -13.18 -22.09
N TYR A 27 2.55 -14.20 -21.28
CA TYR A 27 2.53 -14.09 -19.83
C TYR A 27 3.65 -14.87 -19.15
N TYR A 28 3.98 -14.49 -17.93
CA TYR A 28 4.88 -15.22 -17.06
C TYR A 28 4.40 -15.11 -15.61
N CYS A 29 4.35 -16.25 -14.92
CA CYS A 29 4.02 -16.31 -13.50
C CYS A 29 5.29 -16.41 -12.65
N PHE A 30 5.48 -15.47 -11.74
CA PHE A 30 6.63 -15.48 -10.82
C PHE A 30 6.45 -16.46 -9.66
N GLY A 31 5.22 -16.95 -9.40
CA GLY A 31 4.95 -17.94 -8.36
C GLY A 31 5.20 -19.37 -8.82
N CYS A 32 4.64 -19.79 -9.96
CA CYS A 32 4.76 -21.16 -10.46
C CYS A 32 5.62 -21.30 -11.73
N HIS A 33 6.22 -20.22 -12.21
CA HIS A 33 7.11 -20.14 -13.38
C HIS A 33 6.47 -20.55 -14.72
N LYS A 34 5.15 -20.69 -14.77
CA LYS A 34 4.43 -20.91 -16.05
C LYS A 34 4.52 -19.68 -16.92
N SER A 35 4.74 -19.92 -18.23
CA SER A 35 4.75 -18.90 -19.26
C SER A 35 4.05 -19.41 -20.50
N GLY A 36 3.56 -18.51 -21.33
CA GLY A 36 2.87 -18.86 -22.57
C GLY A 36 2.48 -17.65 -23.39
N LYS A 37 1.77 -17.91 -24.50
CA LYS A 37 1.18 -16.86 -25.33
C LYS A 37 -0.05 -16.25 -24.64
N LEU A 38 -0.37 -15.01 -24.98
CA LEU A 38 -1.58 -14.34 -24.50
C LEU A 38 -2.84 -15.08 -24.99
N GLU A 39 -3.72 -15.38 -24.03
CA GLU A 39 -5.07 -15.86 -24.30
C GLU A 39 -6.07 -14.69 -24.14
N GLN A 40 -7.20 -14.73 -24.85
CA GLN A 40 -8.16 -13.63 -24.87
C GLN A 40 -8.64 -13.20 -23.48
N TRP A 41 -8.89 -14.17 -22.59
CA TRP A 41 -9.32 -13.88 -21.22
C TRP A 41 -8.27 -13.11 -20.39
N MET A 42 -6.98 -13.25 -20.71
CA MET A 42 -5.90 -12.49 -20.06
C MET A 42 -5.89 -11.03 -20.50
N ILE A 43 -6.23 -10.79 -21.78
CA ILE A 43 -6.40 -9.46 -22.34
C ILE A 43 -7.60 -8.78 -21.68
N ASP A 44 -8.70 -9.51 -21.55
CA ASP A 44 -9.93 -9.02 -20.90
C ASP A 44 -9.68 -8.66 -19.41
N LEU A 45 -8.90 -9.47 -18.69
CA LEU A 45 -8.46 -9.18 -17.32
C LEU A 45 -7.58 -7.92 -17.23
N ALA A 46 -6.69 -7.72 -18.19
CA ALA A 46 -5.81 -6.54 -18.23
C ALA A 46 -6.59 -5.24 -18.53
N HIS A 47 -7.72 -5.35 -19.22
CA HIS A 47 -8.61 -4.22 -19.56
C HIS A 47 -9.74 -4.00 -18.56
N GLN A 48 -9.94 -4.93 -17.60
CA GLN A 48 -10.89 -4.67 -16.53
C GLN A 48 -10.37 -3.50 -15.69
N LYS A 49 -11.07 -2.36 -15.78
CA LYS A 49 -10.88 -1.24 -14.86
C LYS A 49 -10.99 -1.77 -13.42
N PRO A 50 -10.19 -1.27 -12.47
CA PRO A 50 -10.37 -1.62 -11.07
C PRO A 50 -11.85 -1.42 -10.74
N VAL A 51 -12.46 -2.46 -10.17
CA VAL A 51 -13.88 -2.46 -9.81
C VAL A 51 -14.13 -1.22 -8.97
N SER A 52 -15.00 -0.34 -9.48
CA SER A 52 -15.44 0.84 -8.74
C SER A 52 -15.94 0.42 -7.37
N GLN A 53 -15.63 1.19 -6.35
CA GLN A 53 -15.92 0.93 -4.93
C GLN A 53 -17.40 0.68 -4.57
N SER A 54 -18.31 0.66 -5.55
CA SER A 54 -19.76 0.57 -5.34
C SER A 54 -20.33 -0.83 -5.09
N SER A 55 -19.53 -1.88 -5.00
CA SER A 55 -20.02 -3.26 -4.79
C SER A 55 -19.25 -4.06 -3.74
N ILE A 56 -18.66 -3.38 -2.76
CA ILE A 56 -18.26 -4.08 -1.54
C ILE A 56 -19.55 -4.25 -0.71
N ASN A 57 -20.21 -5.37 -0.92
CA ASN A 57 -21.24 -5.83 0.01
C ASN A 57 -20.64 -5.80 1.41
N THR A 58 -21.22 -4.95 2.24
CA THR A 58 -20.96 -4.80 3.66
C THR A 58 -21.05 -6.17 4.31
N ILE A 59 -19.94 -6.89 4.42
CA ILE A 59 -19.88 -8.04 5.30
C ILE A 59 -20.03 -7.45 6.70
N SER A 60 -21.18 -7.65 7.27
CA SER A 60 -21.53 -7.25 8.62
C SER A 60 -20.54 -7.88 9.61
N VAL A 61 -19.48 -7.18 9.94
CA VAL A 61 -18.75 -7.40 11.18
C VAL A 61 -19.60 -6.74 12.25
N ALA A 62 -20.67 -7.43 12.61
CA ALA A 62 -21.54 -7.04 13.70
C ALA A 62 -20.75 -7.14 15.01
N LYS A 63 -20.99 -6.16 15.83
CA LYS A 63 -20.77 -5.92 17.25
C LYS A 63 -19.52 -5.11 17.58
N ASN A 64 -19.79 -3.87 17.96
CA ASN A 64 -18.88 -2.81 18.40
C ASN A 64 -18.01 -2.22 17.29
N VAL A 65 -18.64 -1.63 16.27
CA VAL A 65 -17.95 -0.68 15.38
C VAL A 65 -17.66 0.56 16.22
N GLU A 66 -16.46 0.66 16.77
CA GLU A 66 -15.96 1.92 17.35
C GLU A 66 -16.18 3.01 16.28
N GLN A 67 -16.96 4.02 16.63
CA GLN A 67 -17.27 5.09 15.69
C GLN A 67 -16.08 6.02 15.56
N TYR A 68 -15.33 5.92 14.48
CA TYR A 68 -14.23 6.80 14.18
C TYR A 68 -14.71 8.03 13.42
N THR A 69 -14.19 9.19 13.80
CA THR A 69 -14.53 10.49 13.21
C THR A 69 -13.26 11.24 12.76
N TYR A 70 -13.43 12.36 12.06
CA TYR A 70 -12.36 13.32 11.75
C TYR A 70 -12.27 14.45 12.80
N ILE A 71 -13.01 14.35 13.89
CA ILE A 71 -12.91 15.30 15.01
C ILE A 71 -11.80 14.82 15.93
N TYR A 72 -10.69 15.54 15.94
CA TYR A 72 -9.50 15.22 16.71
C TYR A 72 -9.53 15.85 18.09
N SER A 73 -9.09 15.11 19.11
CA SER A 73 -8.84 15.67 20.44
C SER A 73 -7.55 16.51 20.44
N GLU A 74 -7.36 17.30 21.49
CA GLU A 74 -6.11 18.04 21.72
C GLU A 74 -4.88 17.14 21.67
N LEU A 75 -4.98 15.92 22.23
CA LEU A 75 -3.89 14.94 22.21
C LEU A 75 -3.56 14.48 20.77
N ALA A 76 -4.57 14.32 19.92
CA ALA A 76 -4.37 13.95 18.53
C ALA A 76 -3.81 15.13 17.71
N ILE A 77 -4.30 16.33 17.94
CA ILE A 77 -3.79 17.55 17.32
C ILE A 77 -2.32 17.74 17.69
N LYS A 78 -1.98 17.69 18.98
CA LYS A 78 -0.59 17.76 19.43
C LYS A 78 0.30 16.66 18.81
N PHE A 79 -0.21 15.45 18.66
CA PHE A 79 0.51 14.36 17.99
C PHE A 79 0.87 14.71 16.54
N PHE A 80 -0.03 15.37 15.80
CA PHE A 80 0.22 15.83 14.43
C PHE A 80 1.18 17.02 14.42
N GLU A 81 1.00 18.00 15.31
CA GLU A 81 1.89 19.18 15.43
C GLU A 81 3.34 18.77 15.72
N ASP A 82 3.56 17.86 16.68
CA ASP A 82 4.89 17.31 17.01
C ASP A 82 5.56 16.65 15.81
N ARG A 83 4.78 16.26 14.78
CA ARG A 83 5.25 15.66 13.52
C ARG A 83 5.18 16.60 12.33
N GLN A 84 4.79 17.85 12.56
CA GLN A 84 4.61 18.83 11.49
C GLN A 84 3.60 18.37 10.41
N ILE A 85 2.53 17.69 10.83
CA ILE A 85 1.45 17.23 9.95
C ILE A 85 0.24 18.10 10.20
N LEU A 86 -0.36 18.65 9.13
CA LEU A 86 -1.63 19.36 9.22
C LEU A 86 -2.78 18.37 9.42
N THR A 87 -3.78 18.74 10.21
CA THR A 87 -4.98 17.91 10.38
C THR A 87 -5.73 17.69 9.07
N THR A 88 -5.73 18.69 8.18
CA THR A 88 -6.28 18.58 6.82
C THR A 88 -5.59 17.50 6.00
N THR A 89 -4.25 17.41 6.07
CA THR A 89 -3.49 16.31 5.42
C THR A 89 -3.85 14.96 6.03
N ALA A 90 -4.01 14.88 7.36
CA ALA A 90 -4.44 13.65 8.00
C ALA A 90 -5.84 13.21 7.55
N GLU A 91 -6.76 14.14 7.33
CA GLU A 91 -8.09 13.90 6.77
C GLU A 91 -8.03 13.40 5.32
N GLU A 92 -7.22 14.02 4.46
CA GLU A 92 -6.99 13.57 3.08
C GLU A 92 -6.50 12.12 3.02
N PHE A 93 -5.68 11.70 3.99
CA PHE A 93 -5.21 10.32 4.12
C PHE A 93 -6.22 9.39 4.81
N GLY A 94 -7.43 9.87 5.09
CA GLY A 94 -8.47 9.09 5.76
C GLY A 94 -8.12 8.69 7.19
N CYS A 95 -7.26 9.49 7.88
CA CYS A 95 -6.88 9.25 9.26
C CYS A 95 -8.03 9.65 10.18
N LYS A 96 -8.72 8.67 10.73
CA LYS A 96 -9.86 8.87 11.64
C LYS A 96 -9.42 8.74 13.10
N TYR A 97 -10.17 9.35 13.99
CA TYR A 97 -9.91 9.39 15.43
C TYR A 97 -11.05 8.78 16.24
N ASN A 98 -10.70 8.06 17.31
CA ASN A 98 -11.63 7.65 18.36
C ASN A 98 -10.84 7.28 19.63
N ASP A 99 -11.28 7.77 20.77
CA ASP A 99 -10.78 7.37 22.10
C ASP A 99 -9.24 7.22 22.17
N ASN A 100 -8.51 8.30 21.87
CA ASN A 100 -7.04 8.35 21.84
C ASN A 100 -6.39 7.35 20.87
N LYS A 101 -7.11 6.96 19.83
CA LYS A 101 -6.63 6.11 18.75
C LYS A 101 -6.75 6.85 17.41
N LEU A 102 -5.73 6.77 16.59
CA LEU A 102 -5.77 7.14 15.18
C LEU A 102 -5.89 5.86 14.37
N LEU A 103 -6.80 5.85 13.40
CA LEU A 103 -7.04 4.73 12.50
C LEU A 103 -6.78 5.16 11.08
N ILE A 104 -5.95 4.40 10.37
CA ILE A 104 -5.66 4.60 8.96
C ILE A 104 -5.87 3.27 8.24
N GLU A 105 -6.60 3.29 7.14
CA GLU A 105 -6.77 2.14 6.27
C GLU A 105 -5.49 1.88 5.47
N THR A 106 -5.15 0.61 5.28
CA THR A 106 -3.95 0.19 4.55
C THR A 106 -4.35 -0.53 3.27
N TRP A 107 -3.67 -0.21 2.18
CA TRP A 107 -4.00 -0.64 0.83
C TRP A 107 -2.77 -1.25 0.16
N ASP A 108 -2.95 -2.25 -0.69
CA ASP A 108 -1.88 -2.75 -1.53
C ASP A 108 -1.68 -1.88 -2.79
N MET A 109 -0.67 -2.21 -3.60
CA MET A 109 -0.37 -1.46 -4.82
C MET A 109 -1.46 -1.57 -5.90
N ALA A 110 -2.36 -2.54 -5.76
CA ALA A 110 -3.53 -2.72 -6.64
C ALA A 110 -4.80 -2.05 -6.06
N ALA A 111 -4.65 -1.18 -5.05
CA ALA A 111 -5.73 -0.49 -4.36
C ALA A 111 -6.77 -1.44 -3.71
N ASN A 112 -6.34 -2.62 -3.25
CA ASN A 112 -7.19 -3.45 -2.40
C ASN A 112 -6.95 -3.11 -0.94
N LEU A 113 -8.02 -3.02 -0.15
CA LEU A 113 -7.94 -2.84 1.30
C LEU A 113 -7.29 -4.07 1.92
N THR A 114 -6.11 -3.90 2.55
CA THR A 114 -5.37 -4.98 3.22
C THR A 114 -5.60 -5.02 4.71
N GLY A 115 -5.95 -3.89 5.32
CA GLY A 115 -6.18 -3.82 6.75
C GLY A 115 -6.30 -2.40 7.27
N ARG A 116 -6.02 -2.27 8.55
CA ARG A 116 -6.03 -0.99 9.26
C ARG A 116 -4.83 -0.91 10.19
N GLN A 117 -4.19 0.23 10.22
CA GLN A 117 -3.20 0.57 11.23
C GLN A 117 -3.89 1.42 12.31
N ILE A 118 -3.78 0.98 13.57
CA ILE A 118 -4.27 1.72 14.72
C ILE A 118 -3.05 2.24 15.48
N ARG A 119 -2.97 3.56 15.66
CA ARG A 119 -1.99 4.21 16.52
C ARG A 119 -2.64 4.57 17.85
N PHE A 120 -2.10 4.06 18.94
CA PHE A 120 -2.49 4.47 20.29
C PHE A 120 -1.65 5.67 20.73
N LEU A 121 -2.30 6.74 21.18
CA LEU A 121 -1.64 7.99 21.54
C LEU A 121 -1.13 7.99 23.00
N ASN A 122 -1.79 7.24 23.87
CA ASN A 122 -1.56 7.29 25.33
C ASN A 122 -1.11 5.96 25.97
N ARG A 123 -0.83 4.91 25.16
CA ARG A 123 -0.45 3.59 25.71
C ARG A 123 0.52 2.82 24.81
N LYS A 124 1.07 1.73 25.35
CA LYS A 124 1.84 0.73 24.60
C LYS A 124 0.98 -0.54 24.36
N PRO A 125 1.18 -1.29 23.26
CA PRO A 125 2.08 -0.95 22.15
C PRO A 125 1.57 0.29 21.39
N LYS A 126 2.48 1.05 20.81
CA LYS A 126 2.13 2.26 20.05
C LYS A 126 1.29 1.97 18.81
N TYR A 127 1.43 0.79 18.21
CA TYR A 127 0.75 0.40 16.97
C TYR A 127 0.09 -0.96 17.07
N ARG A 128 -0.99 -1.11 16.33
CA ARG A 128 -1.64 -2.39 16.05
C ARG A 128 -2.02 -2.44 14.60
N LEU A 129 -1.63 -3.50 13.89
CA LEU A 129 -2.10 -3.79 12.55
C LEU A 129 -3.27 -4.77 12.64
N VAL A 130 -4.40 -4.40 12.04
CA VAL A 130 -5.62 -5.21 11.99
C VAL A 130 -5.79 -5.65 10.53
N PRO A 131 -5.60 -6.92 10.21
CA PRO A 131 -5.70 -7.41 8.83
C PRO A 131 -7.14 -7.48 8.37
N VAL A 132 -7.34 -7.37 7.06
CA VAL A 132 -8.57 -7.82 6.42
C VAL A 132 -8.61 -9.34 6.46
N VAL A 133 -9.75 -9.89 6.84
CA VAL A 133 -10.00 -11.33 6.76
C VAL A 133 -10.64 -11.61 5.40
N ARG A 134 -9.91 -12.27 4.50
CA ARG A 134 -10.43 -12.79 3.23
C ARG A 134 -10.60 -14.31 3.36
N HIS A 135 -11.84 -14.79 3.30
CA HIS A 135 -12.17 -16.19 3.53
C HIS A 135 -11.68 -16.66 4.91
N LYS A 136 -10.86 -17.72 4.95
CA LYS A 136 -10.25 -18.25 6.20
C LYS A 136 -8.84 -17.72 6.45
N THR A 137 -8.30 -16.90 5.55
CA THR A 137 -6.91 -16.44 5.61
C THR A 137 -6.86 -14.97 6.04
N LYS A 138 -6.04 -14.65 7.04
CA LYS A 138 -5.74 -13.28 7.45
C LYS A 138 -4.60 -12.74 6.59
N VAL A 139 -4.83 -11.61 5.91
CA VAL A 139 -3.78 -10.89 5.19
C VAL A 139 -3.31 -9.75 6.09
N TYR A 140 -2.08 -9.85 6.59
CA TYR A 140 -1.50 -8.78 7.41
C TYR A 140 -0.92 -7.70 6.51
N PRO A 141 -1.25 -6.43 6.73
CA PRO A 141 -0.64 -5.33 6.00
C PRO A 141 0.85 -5.27 6.35
N THR A 142 1.69 -5.25 5.34
CA THR A 142 3.15 -5.14 5.49
C THR A 142 3.71 -3.90 4.85
N TYR A 143 2.92 -3.26 4.03
CA TYR A 143 3.14 -1.94 3.45
C TYR A 143 1.79 -1.35 3.07
N THR A 144 1.75 -0.05 2.81
CA THR A 144 0.56 0.60 2.29
C THR A 144 0.93 1.63 1.24
N ARG A 145 0.13 1.69 0.21
CA ARG A 145 0.11 2.81 -0.72
C ARG A 145 -0.54 3.99 -0.01
N CYS A 146 0.19 5.05 0.18
CA CYS A 146 -0.33 6.30 0.74
C CYS A 146 -0.54 7.29 -0.40
N LEU A 147 -1.68 7.16 -1.04
CA LEU A 147 -2.13 8.05 -2.10
C LEU A 147 -3.50 8.58 -1.71
N PRO A 148 -3.70 9.88 -1.64
CA PRO A 148 -5.01 10.44 -1.90
C PRO A 148 -5.31 10.06 -3.36
N GLU A 149 -6.50 9.79 -3.71
CA GLU A 149 -7.11 9.31 -4.96
C GLU A 149 -6.33 9.43 -6.29
N GLU A 150 -5.13 10.01 -6.31
CA GLU A 150 -4.33 10.26 -7.49
C GLU A 150 -3.40 9.11 -7.87
N GLU A 151 -3.15 8.97 -9.17
CA GLU A 151 -2.20 8.01 -9.73
C GLU A 151 -0.76 8.32 -9.33
N ILE A 152 0.08 7.27 -9.21
CA ILE A 152 1.52 7.43 -9.04
C ILE A 152 2.07 8.17 -10.26
N LYS A 153 2.64 9.36 -10.00
CA LYS A 153 3.26 10.24 -11.00
C LYS A 153 4.74 9.88 -11.20
N ASP A 154 5.49 10.78 -11.78
CA ASP A 154 6.92 10.61 -12.10
C ASP A 154 7.79 10.27 -10.89
N TYR A 155 7.40 10.71 -9.70
CA TYR A 155 8.10 10.46 -8.45
C TYR A 155 7.18 9.85 -7.41
N CYS A 156 7.71 8.87 -6.65
CA CYS A 156 7.03 8.27 -5.51
C CYS A 156 8.05 8.01 -4.39
N PHE A 157 7.71 8.40 -3.17
CA PHE A 157 8.60 8.14 -2.04
C PHE A 157 8.36 6.75 -1.46
N ILE A 158 9.43 6.12 -0.96
CA ILE A 158 9.37 4.94 -0.11
C ILE A 158 9.74 5.39 1.30
N VAL A 159 8.81 5.29 2.22
CA VAL A 159 8.93 5.79 3.60
C VAL A 159 8.64 4.69 4.63
N GLU A 160 9.03 4.90 5.89
CA GLU A 160 8.84 3.90 6.94
C GLU A 160 7.40 3.83 7.45
N SER A 161 6.76 4.97 7.61
CA SER A 161 5.43 5.07 8.20
C SER A 161 4.45 5.90 7.37
N VAL A 162 3.16 5.72 7.65
CA VAL A 162 2.10 6.53 7.01
C VAL A 162 2.20 8.01 7.38
N TYR A 163 2.77 8.33 8.54
CA TYR A 163 2.97 9.73 8.97
C TYR A 163 4.08 10.42 8.19
N ASP A 164 5.12 9.67 7.82
CA ASP A 164 6.17 10.18 6.92
C ASP A 164 5.59 10.41 5.51
N ALA A 165 4.70 9.52 5.06
CA ALA A 165 3.98 9.71 3.81
C ALA A 165 3.12 10.99 3.81
N MET A 166 2.40 11.28 4.91
CA MET A 166 1.64 12.52 5.07
C MET A 166 2.55 13.75 4.99
N ARG A 167 3.70 13.73 5.66
CA ARG A 167 4.68 14.83 5.60
C ARG A 167 5.25 15.02 4.20
N MET A 168 5.59 13.94 3.51
CA MET A 168 6.10 14.01 2.14
C MET A 168 5.06 14.60 1.20
N TRP A 169 3.81 14.13 1.29
CA TRP A 169 2.70 14.69 0.52
C TRP A 169 2.50 16.18 0.79
N GLN A 170 2.40 16.56 2.05
CA GLN A 170 2.21 17.95 2.48
C GLN A 170 3.32 18.88 1.97
N GLY A 171 4.57 18.40 1.97
CA GLY A 171 5.72 19.21 1.56
C GLY A 171 6.01 19.20 0.07
N THR A 172 5.63 18.14 -0.65
CA THR A 172 6.07 17.91 -2.03
C THR A 172 4.94 17.70 -3.03
N GLY A 173 3.76 17.29 -2.57
CA GLY A 173 2.65 16.87 -3.43
C GLY A 173 2.89 15.53 -4.14
N PHE A 174 3.94 14.78 -3.77
CA PHE A 174 4.21 13.47 -4.37
C PHE A 174 3.72 12.31 -3.48
N PRO A 175 3.19 11.25 -4.11
CA PRO A 175 2.71 10.08 -3.42
C PRO A 175 3.83 9.30 -2.74
N SER A 176 3.46 8.44 -1.79
CA SER A 176 4.40 7.60 -1.06
C SER A 176 3.89 6.17 -0.88
N VAL A 177 4.84 5.25 -0.70
CA VAL A 177 4.60 3.89 -0.23
C VAL A 177 5.20 3.75 1.16
N ALA A 178 4.37 3.54 2.18
CA ALA A 178 4.83 3.29 3.54
C ALA A 178 5.03 1.78 3.76
N ILE A 179 6.22 1.38 4.20
CA ILE A 179 6.57 -0.05 4.37
C ILE A 179 6.08 -0.64 5.69
N LEU A 180 5.52 0.16 6.58
CA LEU A 180 4.93 -0.23 7.88
C LEU A 180 5.88 -1.03 8.78
N GLY A 181 7.14 -0.67 8.79
CA GLY A 181 8.19 -1.31 9.60
C GLY A 181 9.49 -1.49 8.82
N THR A 182 10.44 -2.19 9.42
CA THR A 182 11.79 -2.34 8.84
C THR A 182 11.96 -3.56 7.93
N ASN A 183 10.92 -4.37 7.73
CA ASN A 183 11.02 -5.63 7.02
C ASN A 183 10.33 -5.55 5.65
N ILE A 184 11.12 -5.23 4.62
CA ILE A 184 10.62 -5.17 3.24
C ILE A 184 10.52 -6.57 2.64
N LYS A 185 9.32 -6.93 2.21
CA LYS A 185 9.10 -8.18 1.46
C LYS A 185 9.61 -8.06 0.03
N THR A 186 10.19 -9.14 -0.46
CA THR A 186 10.64 -9.25 -1.86
C THR A 186 9.51 -8.96 -2.85
N SER A 187 8.27 -9.35 -2.53
CA SER A 187 7.08 -9.07 -3.34
C SER A 187 6.83 -7.56 -3.54
N LEU A 188 7.02 -6.75 -2.50
CA LEU A 188 6.89 -5.29 -2.63
C LEU A 188 7.98 -4.73 -3.56
N LEU A 189 9.23 -5.14 -3.36
CA LEU A 189 10.35 -4.67 -4.21
C LEU A 189 10.13 -5.02 -5.68
N MET A 190 9.62 -6.21 -5.96
CA MET A 190 9.24 -6.60 -7.32
C MET A 190 8.13 -5.72 -7.89
N GLN A 191 7.08 -5.43 -7.11
CA GLN A 191 6.00 -4.54 -7.54
C GLN A 191 6.49 -3.11 -7.80
N LEU A 192 7.35 -2.57 -6.94
CA LEU A 192 7.94 -1.24 -7.14
C LEU A 192 8.84 -1.21 -8.39
N SER A 193 9.65 -2.24 -8.62
CA SER A 193 10.48 -2.37 -9.82
C SER A 193 9.64 -2.42 -11.10
N ILE A 194 8.53 -3.15 -11.07
CA ILE A 194 7.59 -3.22 -12.20
C ILE A 194 6.95 -1.85 -12.45
N LEU A 195 6.46 -1.18 -11.40
CA LEU A 195 5.86 0.14 -11.52
C LEU A 195 6.85 1.18 -12.05
N SER A 196 8.11 1.15 -11.59
CA SER A 196 9.17 2.01 -12.11
C SER A 196 9.31 1.87 -13.62
N LYS A 197 9.32 0.64 -14.13
CA LYS A 197 9.45 0.35 -15.56
C LYS A 197 8.20 0.68 -16.38
N LEU A 198 7.01 0.39 -15.83
CA LEU A 198 5.74 0.58 -16.55
C LEU A 198 5.31 2.04 -16.66
N ARG A 199 5.52 2.80 -15.61
CA ARG A 199 5.04 4.19 -15.51
C ARG A 199 6.16 5.21 -15.57
N ASN A 200 7.39 4.78 -15.81
CA ASN A 200 8.59 5.62 -15.74
C ASN A 200 8.71 6.38 -14.40
N THR A 201 8.25 5.74 -13.31
CA THR A 201 8.24 6.33 -11.98
C THR A 201 9.61 6.17 -11.32
N THR A 202 10.17 7.28 -10.84
CA THR A 202 11.37 7.28 -10.01
C THR A 202 10.99 7.11 -8.54
N PHE A 203 11.47 6.03 -7.91
CA PHE A 203 11.28 5.82 -6.47
C PHE A 203 12.42 6.46 -5.68
N ILE A 204 12.05 7.28 -4.71
CA ILE A 204 12.99 7.96 -3.80
C ILE A 204 12.85 7.32 -2.42
N ILE A 205 13.91 6.70 -1.92
CA ILE A 205 13.94 6.10 -0.58
C ILE A 205 14.22 7.20 0.43
N TYR A 206 13.27 7.41 1.34
CA TYR A 206 13.35 8.41 2.40
C TYR A 206 13.07 7.76 3.75
N PHE A 207 14.13 7.33 4.42
CA PHE A 207 14.10 6.69 5.73
C PHE A 207 14.90 7.49 6.76
N ASP A 208 14.66 7.18 8.02
CA ASP A 208 15.44 7.75 9.11
C ASP A 208 16.94 7.41 8.97
N PRO A 209 17.86 8.26 9.44
CA PRO A 209 19.31 8.08 9.27
C PRO A 209 19.88 6.78 9.83
N ASP A 210 19.19 6.13 10.77
CA ASP A 210 19.57 4.84 11.36
C ASP A 210 19.19 3.63 10.46
N ALA A 211 18.32 3.81 9.46
CA ALA A 211 17.88 2.77 8.53
C ALA A 211 18.81 2.56 7.32
N LYS A 212 20.09 2.93 7.41
CA LYS A 212 21.06 2.87 6.29
C LYS A 212 21.18 1.49 5.63
N VAL A 213 21.14 0.41 6.42
CA VAL A 213 21.26 -0.97 5.92
C VAL A 213 20.09 -1.32 5.03
N ILE A 214 18.87 -0.96 5.46
CA ILE A 214 17.64 -1.21 4.71
C ILE A 214 17.60 -0.36 3.44
N THR A 215 17.98 0.91 3.54
CA THR A 215 18.07 1.82 2.39
C THR A 215 18.96 1.24 1.30
N LYS A 216 20.16 0.76 1.67
CA LYS A 216 21.09 0.13 0.74
C LYS A 216 20.50 -1.14 0.11
N LEU A 217 19.92 -2.02 0.93
CA LEU A 217 19.31 -3.28 0.46
C LEU A 217 18.23 -3.02 -0.59
N ILE A 218 17.37 -2.03 -0.38
CA ILE A 218 16.30 -1.66 -1.32
C ILE A 218 16.91 -1.10 -2.60
N SER A 219 17.84 -0.16 -2.47
CA SER A 219 18.50 0.46 -3.62
C SER A 219 19.19 -0.57 -4.51
N ASP A 220 19.93 -1.52 -3.92
CA ASP A 220 20.62 -2.57 -4.65
C ASP A 220 19.63 -3.50 -5.38
N LYS A 221 18.53 -3.87 -4.72
CA LYS A 221 17.52 -4.75 -5.30
C LYS A 221 16.64 -4.08 -6.37
N MET A 222 16.45 -2.77 -6.31
CA MET A 222 15.69 -2.03 -7.32
C MET A 222 16.49 -1.73 -8.58
N ARG A 223 17.84 -1.74 -8.49
CA ARG A 223 18.75 -1.54 -9.63
C ARG A 223 19.03 -2.83 -10.42
N ALA A 224 18.86 -3.99 -9.80
CA ALA A 224 19.05 -5.30 -10.41
C ALA A 224 17.85 -5.69 -11.29
#